data_dbaf15d85d6963a67456c37588726c62
#
_entry.id   dbaf15d85d6963a67456c37588726c62
#
_cell.length_a   1.000
_cell.length_b   1.000
_cell.length_c   1.000
_cell.angle_alpha   90.00
_cell.angle_beta   90.00
_cell.angle_gamma   90.00
#
_symmetry.space_group_name_H-M   'P 1'
#
loop_
_entity.id
_entity.type
_entity.pdbx_description
1 polymer ?
#
loop_
_entity_poly.entity_id
_entity_poly.type
_entity_poly.pdbx_seq_one_letter_code
_entity_poly.pdbx_strand_id
1 'polypeptide(L)'
;MGFDDDHIGDSRTLDFEEKFLAVTDGRGVDVVLDSLAGDFVDASLRLLVRGGRFLEMGKTDIRDADKIAANYPGVWYRAFDLSEAGPVRMQEMLAEVRELFDTAVLHRLPVTTWDVRCAPAAFRFMSQARHIGKVVLTMPSALADGLADATVLITGATGAVGAVLARHMLDAYGVRHLVLASRRGDRAEGAAELAAELSEAGANVQVVACDVADRDAVEAMLARLSGEYPPVRGVIHAAGVLDDAVISSLTSERIDTVLRAKVDAAWNLHELTRDLGVSAFVLFSSIAGTVGAPGQGNYAAANAFLDALAFQRRADGLTATSF
;
A
#
# COMPACT_ATOMS: atom_id res chain seq x y z
N MET A 1 -26.80 3.34 -14.60
CA MET A 1 -27.15 3.01 -13.22
C MET A 1 -28.66 2.84 -13.02
N GLY A 2 -29.50 2.97 -14.00
CA GLY A 2 -30.95 2.73 -13.88
C GLY A 2 -31.77 3.89 -13.29
N PHE A 3 -31.13 5.00 -12.93
CA PHE A 3 -31.83 6.24 -12.59
C PHE A 3 -32.05 7.06 -13.85
N ASP A 4 -33.20 7.68 -13.97
CA ASP A 4 -33.50 8.67 -15.01
C ASP A 4 -32.87 10.03 -14.67
N ASP A 5 -32.91 10.94 -15.64
CA ASP A 5 -32.29 12.25 -15.51
C ASP A 5 -32.92 13.11 -14.38
N ASP A 6 -34.18 12.85 -14.03
CA ASP A 6 -34.89 13.61 -12.99
C ASP A 6 -34.35 13.26 -11.59
N HIS A 7 -33.81 12.05 -11.41
CA HIS A 7 -33.22 11.57 -10.17
C HIS A 7 -31.71 11.72 -10.09
N ILE A 8 -31.09 12.43 -11.05
CA ILE A 8 -29.64 12.69 -11.07
C ILE A 8 -29.39 14.19 -11.01
N GLY A 9 -28.61 14.65 -10.05
CA GLY A 9 -28.16 16.05 -9.90
C GLY A 9 -26.65 16.20 -10.13
N ASP A 10 -26.24 17.41 -10.59
CA ASP A 10 -24.81 17.75 -10.64
C ASP A 10 -24.34 18.20 -9.26
N SER A 11 -23.37 17.52 -8.66
CA SER A 11 -22.77 17.87 -7.38
C SER A 11 -21.77 19.05 -7.44
N ARG A 12 -21.67 19.73 -8.57
CA ARG A 12 -20.83 20.93 -8.75
C ARG A 12 -21.62 22.23 -8.67
N THR A 13 -22.94 22.13 -8.71
CA THR A 13 -23.85 23.26 -8.56
C THR A 13 -24.88 22.96 -7.47
N LEU A 14 -25.58 23.97 -6.98
CA LEU A 14 -26.63 23.80 -5.99
C LEU A 14 -28.00 23.51 -6.62
N ASP A 15 -28.10 23.40 -7.94
CA ASP A 15 -29.35 23.21 -8.69
C ASP A 15 -30.07 21.91 -8.31
N PHE A 16 -29.38 20.96 -7.73
CA PHE A 16 -29.93 19.68 -7.28
C PHE A 16 -30.99 19.89 -6.18
N GLU A 17 -30.89 20.94 -5.37
CA GLU A 17 -31.84 21.23 -4.31
C GLU A 17 -33.24 21.54 -4.90
N GLU A 18 -33.31 22.50 -5.82
CA GLU A 18 -34.58 22.88 -6.51
C GLU A 18 -35.11 21.70 -7.33
N LYS A 19 -34.21 20.99 -8.04
CA LYS A 19 -34.58 19.83 -8.87
C LYS A 19 -35.21 18.73 -8.03
N PHE A 20 -34.60 18.33 -6.92
CA PHE A 20 -35.12 17.23 -6.10
C PHE A 20 -36.35 17.63 -5.30
N LEU A 21 -36.52 18.92 -4.94
CA LEU A 21 -37.77 19.39 -4.41
C LEU A 21 -38.90 19.31 -5.45
N ALA A 22 -38.64 19.70 -6.69
CA ALA A 22 -39.62 19.60 -7.77
C ALA A 22 -40.07 18.16 -8.04
N VAL A 23 -39.09 17.22 -8.13
CA VAL A 23 -39.37 15.77 -8.38
C VAL A 23 -40.15 15.13 -7.23
N THR A 24 -40.05 15.67 -6.02
CA THR A 24 -40.73 15.17 -4.82
C THR A 24 -41.97 15.98 -4.46
N ASP A 25 -42.51 16.79 -5.38
CA ASP A 25 -43.66 17.68 -5.15
C ASP A 25 -43.48 18.60 -3.92
N GLY A 26 -42.27 19.07 -3.70
CA GLY A 26 -41.88 19.90 -2.56
C GLY A 26 -41.73 19.16 -1.23
N ARG A 27 -41.92 17.86 -1.19
CA ARG A 27 -41.80 17.06 0.03
C ARG A 27 -40.36 16.96 0.53
N GLY A 28 -39.42 16.78 -0.37
CA GLY A 28 -38.03 16.47 -0.06
C GLY A 28 -37.74 14.96 0.15
N VAL A 29 -36.60 14.64 0.78
CA VAL A 29 -36.12 13.28 0.94
C VAL A 29 -36.07 12.85 2.40
N ASP A 30 -36.18 11.54 2.65
CA ASP A 30 -36.20 10.99 4.01
C ASP A 30 -34.77 10.73 4.55
N VAL A 31 -33.81 10.48 3.67
CA VAL A 31 -32.42 10.17 4.01
C VAL A 31 -31.47 10.86 3.05
N VAL A 32 -30.45 11.49 3.60
CA VAL A 32 -29.26 11.96 2.88
C VAL A 32 -28.05 11.20 3.35
N LEU A 33 -27.30 10.63 2.41
CA LEU A 33 -25.94 10.15 2.64
C LEU A 33 -24.99 11.15 1.96
N ASP A 34 -24.27 11.93 2.77
CA ASP A 34 -23.48 13.05 2.31
C ASP A 34 -21.97 12.79 2.38
N SER A 35 -21.26 13.36 1.41
CA SER A 35 -19.78 13.42 1.37
C SER A 35 -19.29 14.74 0.79
N LEU A 36 -20.18 15.73 0.66
CA LEU A 36 -19.90 17.07 0.13
C LEU A 36 -19.35 17.99 1.24
N ALA A 37 -19.21 19.27 0.96
CA ALA A 37 -18.74 20.26 1.93
C ALA A 37 -19.32 21.65 1.61
N GLY A 38 -19.28 22.57 2.56
CA GLY A 38 -19.73 23.95 2.39
C GLY A 38 -21.24 24.05 2.13
N ASP A 39 -21.62 24.90 1.20
CA ASP A 39 -23.02 25.21 0.88
C ASP A 39 -23.81 23.97 0.40
N PHE A 40 -23.13 22.95 -0.08
CA PHE A 40 -23.78 21.70 -0.51
C PHE A 40 -24.35 20.91 0.67
N VAL A 41 -23.68 20.93 1.83
CA VAL A 41 -24.22 20.32 3.07
C VAL A 41 -25.49 21.03 3.50
N ASP A 42 -25.49 22.35 3.45
CA ASP A 42 -26.68 23.17 3.83
C ASP A 42 -27.84 22.96 2.85
N ALA A 43 -27.56 22.87 1.55
CA ALA A 43 -28.57 22.55 0.54
C ALA A 43 -29.15 21.14 0.74
N SER A 44 -28.31 20.17 1.06
CA SER A 44 -28.73 18.79 1.34
C SER A 44 -29.54 18.68 2.63
N LEU A 45 -29.23 19.49 3.65
CA LEU A 45 -30.03 19.56 4.89
C LEU A 45 -31.42 20.14 4.64
N ARG A 46 -31.53 21.15 3.76
CA ARG A 46 -32.84 21.75 3.40
C ARG A 46 -33.76 20.80 2.62
N LEU A 47 -33.18 19.80 1.94
CA LEU A 47 -33.95 18.77 1.26
C LEU A 47 -34.59 17.75 2.21
N LEU A 48 -34.17 17.68 3.47
CA LEU A 48 -34.71 16.68 4.39
C LEU A 48 -36.11 17.04 4.89
N VAL A 49 -36.96 16.02 4.91
CA VAL A 49 -38.25 16.12 5.59
C VAL A 49 -38.05 16.19 7.11
N ARG A 50 -39.07 16.66 7.83
CA ARG A 50 -39.09 16.58 9.29
C ARG A 50 -39.06 15.12 9.73
N GLY A 51 -38.08 14.71 10.56
CA GLY A 51 -37.80 13.32 10.94
C GLY A 51 -36.80 12.62 10.00
N GLY A 52 -36.30 13.35 9.00
CA GLY A 52 -35.27 12.83 8.08
C GLY A 52 -33.92 12.59 8.75
N ARG A 53 -33.10 11.84 8.08
CA ARG A 53 -31.76 11.40 8.57
C ARG A 53 -30.68 11.93 7.66
N PHE A 54 -29.70 12.64 8.24
CA PHE A 54 -28.50 13.06 7.57
C PHE A 54 -27.31 12.22 8.04
N LEU A 55 -26.73 11.45 7.14
CA LEU A 55 -25.59 10.60 7.39
C LEU A 55 -24.36 11.19 6.71
N GLU A 56 -23.46 11.78 7.50
CA GLU A 56 -22.24 12.42 7.03
C GLU A 56 -21.09 11.44 7.00
N MET A 57 -20.60 11.11 5.80
CA MET A 57 -19.40 10.28 5.60
C MET A 57 -18.18 11.11 5.20
N GLY A 58 -18.36 12.37 4.84
CA GLY A 58 -17.29 13.34 4.58
C GLY A 58 -16.46 13.62 5.84
N LYS A 59 -15.20 14.02 5.66
CA LYS A 59 -14.26 14.28 6.77
C LYS A 59 -13.84 15.73 6.87
N THR A 60 -14.18 16.55 5.88
CA THR A 60 -13.69 17.93 5.77
C THR A 60 -14.64 18.97 6.36
N ASP A 61 -15.94 18.68 6.45
CA ASP A 61 -16.96 19.61 6.92
C ASP A 61 -18.00 18.91 7.80
N ILE A 62 -17.54 18.36 8.93
CA ILE A 62 -18.43 17.76 9.92
C ILE A 62 -19.11 18.86 10.72
N ARG A 63 -20.43 18.87 10.69
CA ARG A 63 -21.25 19.87 11.40
C ARG A 63 -21.49 19.47 12.85
N ASP A 64 -21.72 20.49 13.69
CA ASP A 64 -22.13 20.31 15.07
C ASP A 64 -23.59 19.83 15.14
N ALA A 65 -23.82 18.64 15.72
CA ALA A 65 -25.14 18.02 15.76
C ALA A 65 -26.17 18.84 16.52
N ASP A 66 -25.77 19.56 17.57
CA ASP A 66 -26.67 20.41 18.36
C ASP A 66 -27.14 21.65 17.57
N LYS A 67 -26.21 22.21 16.77
CA LYS A 67 -26.54 23.31 15.86
C LYS A 67 -27.49 22.86 14.74
N ILE A 68 -27.26 21.67 14.20
CA ILE A 68 -28.18 21.10 13.20
C ILE A 68 -29.55 20.88 13.81
N ALA A 69 -29.64 20.27 14.99
CA ALA A 69 -30.93 20.08 15.68
C ALA A 69 -31.68 21.38 15.98
N ALA A 70 -30.96 22.47 16.28
CA ALA A 70 -31.54 23.79 16.50
C ALA A 70 -32.03 24.42 15.20
N ASN A 71 -31.29 24.32 14.09
CA ASN A 71 -31.59 24.97 12.82
C ASN A 71 -32.57 24.15 11.96
N TYR A 72 -32.56 22.83 12.10
CA TYR A 72 -33.39 21.89 11.34
C TYR A 72 -34.18 20.97 12.31
N PRO A 73 -35.24 21.50 12.98
CA PRO A 73 -35.96 20.76 14.01
C PRO A 73 -36.53 19.44 13.51
N GLY A 74 -36.15 18.35 14.16
CA GLY A 74 -36.58 16.98 13.83
C GLY A 74 -35.70 16.25 12.83
N VAL A 75 -34.66 16.89 12.31
CA VAL A 75 -33.61 16.18 11.51
C VAL A 75 -32.62 15.47 12.45
N TRP A 76 -32.33 14.21 12.16
CA TRP A 76 -31.30 13.46 12.86
C TRP A 76 -30.01 13.51 12.04
N TYR A 77 -28.96 14.10 12.62
CA TYR A 77 -27.65 14.21 12.00
C TYR A 77 -26.65 13.30 12.69
N ARG A 78 -25.86 12.56 11.92
CA ARG A 78 -24.75 11.77 12.42
C ARG A 78 -23.62 11.73 11.42
N ALA A 79 -22.44 12.21 11.82
CA ALA A 79 -21.19 11.86 11.17
C ALA A 79 -20.74 10.47 11.63
N PHE A 80 -20.21 9.67 10.72
CA PHE A 80 -19.73 8.33 11.02
C PHE A 80 -18.47 7.99 10.24
N ASP A 81 -17.71 7.03 10.78
CA ASP A 81 -16.62 6.38 10.11
C ASP A 81 -16.91 4.88 10.01
N LEU A 82 -16.59 4.30 8.87
CA LEU A 82 -16.83 2.86 8.65
C LEU A 82 -16.06 1.99 9.65
N SER A 83 -14.91 2.47 10.15
CA SER A 83 -14.13 1.80 11.20
C SER A 83 -14.88 1.65 12.53
N GLU A 84 -15.92 2.45 12.79
CA GLU A 84 -16.78 2.33 13.98
C GLU A 84 -17.55 1.00 14.02
N ALA A 85 -17.72 0.36 12.86
CA ALA A 85 -18.39 -0.95 12.78
C ALA A 85 -17.62 -2.07 13.50
N GLY A 86 -16.33 -1.89 13.71
CA GLY A 86 -15.44 -2.89 14.29
C GLY A 86 -15.08 -4.02 13.31
N PRO A 87 -14.07 -4.83 13.64
CA PRO A 87 -13.51 -5.81 12.70
C PRO A 87 -14.49 -6.91 12.30
N VAL A 88 -15.32 -7.38 13.23
CA VAL A 88 -16.27 -8.46 12.96
C VAL A 88 -17.33 -8.01 11.97
N ARG A 89 -17.97 -6.85 12.23
CA ARG A 89 -19.01 -6.32 11.33
C ARG A 89 -18.41 -5.92 9.98
N MET A 90 -17.18 -5.40 9.95
CA MET A 90 -16.48 -5.11 8.71
C MET A 90 -16.28 -6.37 7.86
N GLN A 91 -15.87 -7.47 8.49
CA GLN A 91 -15.69 -8.75 7.79
C GLN A 91 -17.02 -9.29 7.23
N GLU A 92 -18.12 -9.19 7.98
CA GLU A 92 -19.45 -9.55 7.49
C GLU A 92 -19.86 -8.73 6.26
N MET A 93 -19.72 -7.41 6.33
CA MET A 93 -20.04 -6.52 5.20
C MET A 93 -19.20 -6.82 3.98
N LEU A 94 -17.90 -7.09 4.14
CA LEU A 94 -17.02 -7.47 3.03
C LEU A 94 -17.40 -8.81 2.42
N ALA A 95 -17.82 -9.79 3.24
CA ALA A 95 -18.30 -11.08 2.75
C ALA A 95 -19.59 -10.92 1.94
N GLU A 96 -20.53 -10.10 2.41
CA GLU A 96 -21.77 -9.78 1.70
C GLU A 96 -21.51 -9.06 0.36
N VAL A 97 -20.63 -8.06 0.36
CA VAL A 97 -20.23 -7.36 -0.86
C VAL A 97 -19.58 -8.31 -1.87
N ARG A 98 -18.74 -9.24 -1.41
CA ARG A 98 -18.13 -10.26 -2.26
C ARG A 98 -19.19 -11.17 -2.88
N GLU A 99 -20.16 -11.64 -2.09
CA GLU A 99 -21.27 -12.46 -2.60
C GLU A 99 -22.08 -11.73 -3.68
N LEU A 100 -22.33 -10.42 -3.49
CA LEU A 100 -23.02 -9.60 -4.48
C LEU A 100 -22.23 -9.45 -5.79
N PHE A 101 -20.90 -9.45 -5.74
CA PHE A 101 -20.06 -9.50 -6.95
C PHE A 101 -20.05 -10.89 -7.59
N ASP A 102 -19.94 -11.96 -6.77
CA ASP A 102 -19.91 -13.34 -7.26
C ASP A 102 -21.23 -13.73 -7.94
N THR A 103 -22.35 -13.17 -7.46
CA THR A 103 -23.69 -13.36 -8.05
C THR A 103 -24.03 -12.36 -9.16
N ALA A 104 -23.09 -11.51 -9.55
CA ALA A 104 -23.27 -10.48 -10.58
C ALA A 104 -24.38 -9.45 -10.30
N VAL A 105 -24.82 -9.29 -9.04
CA VAL A 105 -25.70 -8.20 -8.61
C VAL A 105 -24.94 -6.88 -8.62
N LEU A 106 -23.68 -6.90 -8.18
CA LEU A 106 -22.78 -5.77 -8.32
C LEU A 106 -21.80 -5.99 -9.47
N HIS A 107 -21.52 -4.93 -10.20
CA HIS A 107 -20.52 -4.91 -11.27
C HIS A 107 -19.34 -4.03 -10.86
N ARG A 108 -18.15 -4.39 -11.38
CA ARG A 108 -16.93 -3.60 -11.15
C ARG A 108 -17.12 -2.19 -11.71
N LEU A 109 -16.66 -1.23 -10.92
CA LEU A 109 -16.61 0.15 -11.39
C LEU A 109 -15.63 0.27 -12.58
N PRO A 110 -15.84 1.24 -13.47
CA PRO A 110 -14.87 1.56 -14.50
C PRO A 110 -13.50 1.84 -13.89
N VAL A 111 -12.44 1.43 -14.57
CA VAL A 111 -11.06 1.63 -14.14
C VAL A 111 -10.30 2.39 -15.21
N THR A 112 -9.66 3.49 -14.82
CA THR A 112 -8.69 4.21 -15.65
C THR A 112 -7.30 3.90 -15.12
N THR A 113 -6.46 3.29 -15.94
CA THR A 113 -5.10 2.92 -15.56
C THR A 113 -4.09 3.96 -16.03
N TRP A 114 -3.10 4.20 -15.21
CA TRP A 114 -1.95 5.05 -15.51
C TRP A 114 -0.68 4.31 -15.13
N ASP A 115 0.36 4.40 -15.95
CA ASP A 115 1.68 3.96 -15.53
C ASP A 115 2.13 4.80 -14.31
N VAL A 116 2.73 4.16 -13.31
CA VAL A 116 3.17 4.85 -12.07
C VAL A 116 4.13 6.01 -12.36
N ARG A 117 4.89 5.95 -13.45
CA ARG A 117 5.76 7.05 -13.90
C ARG A 117 4.98 8.30 -14.31
N CYS A 118 3.69 8.14 -14.60
CA CYS A 118 2.75 9.20 -14.92
C CYS A 118 1.89 9.62 -13.70
N ALA A 119 2.24 9.21 -12.47
CA ALA A 119 1.48 9.51 -11.26
C ALA A 119 1.12 11.01 -11.09
N PRO A 120 2.01 11.98 -11.37
CA PRO A 120 1.63 13.40 -11.29
C PRO A 120 0.47 13.78 -12.22
N ALA A 121 0.39 13.17 -13.40
CA ALA A 121 -0.71 13.39 -14.35
C ALA A 121 -2.01 12.70 -13.87
N ALA A 122 -1.90 11.49 -13.30
CA ALA A 122 -3.02 10.77 -12.70
C ALA A 122 -3.63 11.54 -11.51
N PHE A 123 -2.79 12.07 -10.62
CA PHE A 123 -3.26 12.92 -9.51
C PHE A 123 -3.90 14.21 -9.99
N ARG A 124 -3.36 14.85 -11.01
CA ARG A 124 -3.97 16.03 -11.62
C ARG A 124 -5.33 15.71 -12.24
N PHE A 125 -5.45 14.58 -12.93
CA PHE A 125 -6.72 14.10 -13.46
C PHE A 125 -7.75 13.86 -12.33
N MET A 126 -7.31 13.25 -11.24
CA MET A 126 -8.14 13.00 -10.08
C MET A 126 -8.59 14.29 -9.37
N SER A 127 -7.67 15.27 -9.20
CA SER A 127 -7.97 16.56 -8.57
C SER A 127 -8.98 17.41 -9.35
N GLN A 128 -9.12 17.16 -10.65
CA GLN A 128 -10.11 17.83 -11.50
C GLN A 128 -11.50 17.16 -11.43
N ALA A 129 -11.67 16.12 -10.61
CA ALA A 129 -12.90 15.34 -10.47
C ALA A 129 -13.51 14.89 -11.84
N ARG A 130 -12.64 14.58 -12.82
CA ARG A 130 -13.05 14.20 -14.19
C ARG A 130 -13.24 12.69 -14.36
N HIS A 131 -12.76 11.90 -13.40
CA HIS A 131 -12.82 10.45 -13.45
C HIS A 131 -14.18 9.94 -12.98
N ILE A 132 -14.62 8.85 -13.61
CA ILE A 132 -15.74 8.02 -13.16
C ILE A 132 -15.13 6.65 -12.82
N GLY A 133 -15.42 6.14 -11.62
CA GLY A 133 -14.87 4.87 -11.15
C GLY A 133 -13.52 5.04 -10.43
N LYS A 134 -12.57 4.18 -10.73
CA LYS A 134 -11.28 4.14 -10.04
C LYS A 134 -10.11 4.54 -10.94
N VAL A 135 -9.18 5.29 -10.37
CA VAL A 135 -7.88 5.57 -10.98
C VAL A 135 -6.86 4.62 -10.36
N VAL A 136 -6.20 3.82 -11.18
CA VAL A 136 -5.24 2.81 -10.75
C VAL A 136 -3.87 3.11 -11.36
N LEU A 137 -2.84 3.16 -10.54
CA LEU A 137 -1.47 3.23 -11.01
C LEU A 137 -0.95 1.81 -11.25
N THR A 138 -0.54 1.53 -12.48
CA THR A 138 0.06 0.25 -12.84
C THR A 138 1.58 0.34 -12.74
N MET A 139 2.18 -0.68 -12.17
CA MET A 139 3.63 -0.81 -12.17
C MET A 139 4.09 -1.37 -13.52
N PRO A 140 5.21 -0.88 -14.08
CA PRO A 140 5.78 -1.46 -15.29
C PRO A 140 6.09 -2.93 -15.09
N SER A 141 5.80 -3.75 -16.08
CA SER A 141 6.07 -5.21 -16.07
C SER A 141 7.57 -5.56 -16.09
N ALA A 142 8.47 -4.60 -16.02
CA ALA A 142 9.91 -4.77 -16.15
C ALA A 142 10.57 -5.70 -15.10
N LEU A 143 9.85 -6.10 -14.04
CA LEU A 143 10.35 -7.10 -13.09
C LEU A 143 10.36 -8.54 -13.67
N ALA A 144 9.56 -8.82 -14.70
CA ALA A 144 9.43 -10.17 -15.23
C ALA A 144 10.51 -10.53 -16.26
N ASP A 145 11.02 -9.55 -17.02
CA ASP A 145 11.96 -9.82 -18.10
C ASP A 145 13.34 -10.16 -17.56
N GLY A 146 13.75 -11.45 -17.69
CA GLY A 146 15.08 -11.95 -17.37
C GLY A 146 15.29 -12.41 -15.94
N LEU A 147 14.25 -12.51 -15.08
CA LEU A 147 14.39 -13.07 -13.73
C LEU A 147 14.20 -14.59 -13.67
N ALA A 148 13.46 -15.19 -14.60
CA ALA A 148 13.15 -16.62 -14.56
C ALA A 148 14.40 -17.52 -14.55
N ASP A 149 15.41 -17.19 -15.36
CA ASP A 149 16.67 -17.92 -15.50
C ASP A 149 17.82 -17.28 -14.69
N ALA A 150 17.52 -16.30 -13.84
CA ALA A 150 18.49 -15.57 -13.05
C ALA A 150 18.38 -15.92 -11.56
N THR A 151 19.39 -15.55 -10.80
CA THR A 151 19.36 -15.67 -9.34
C THR A 151 18.69 -14.45 -8.71
N VAL A 152 17.76 -14.69 -7.80
CA VAL A 152 17.14 -13.68 -6.96
C VAL A 152 17.60 -13.85 -5.51
N LEU A 153 18.25 -12.82 -4.99
CA LEU A 153 18.69 -12.72 -3.59
C LEU A 153 17.59 -12.08 -2.76
N ILE A 154 17.13 -12.77 -1.73
CA ILE A 154 16.12 -12.27 -0.79
C ILE A 154 16.73 -12.23 0.61
N THR A 155 16.84 -11.04 1.20
CA THR A 155 17.27 -10.89 2.59
C THR A 155 16.04 -10.81 3.50
N GLY A 156 16.17 -11.34 4.72
CA GLY A 156 15.02 -11.45 5.62
C GLY A 156 13.99 -12.49 5.18
N ALA A 157 14.39 -13.45 4.36
CA ALA A 157 13.52 -14.45 3.74
C ALA A 157 12.78 -15.34 4.75
N THR A 158 13.32 -15.53 5.95
CA THR A 158 12.68 -16.30 7.04
C THR A 158 11.64 -15.50 7.82
N GLY A 159 11.52 -14.18 7.58
CA GLY A 159 10.44 -13.37 8.10
C GLY A 159 9.13 -13.57 7.29
N ALA A 160 8.00 -13.20 7.88
CA ALA A 160 6.69 -13.37 7.25
C ALA A 160 6.60 -12.78 5.83
N VAL A 161 7.10 -11.56 5.64
CA VAL A 161 7.11 -10.90 4.32
C VAL A 161 8.05 -11.60 3.35
N GLY A 162 9.28 -11.94 3.79
CA GLY A 162 10.27 -12.57 2.93
C GLY A 162 9.85 -13.95 2.43
N ALA A 163 9.20 -14.76 3.26
CA ALA A 163 8.68 -16.06 2.86
C ALA A 163 7.56 -15.95 1.81
N VAL A 164 6.64 -15.00 1.96
CA VAL A 164 5.59 -14.72 0.96
C VAL A 164 6.21 -14.27 -0.35
N LEU A 165 7.23 -13.41 -0.29
CA LEU A 165 7.93 -12.94 -1.48
C LEU A 165 8.65 -14.06 -2.22
N ALA A 166 9.33 -14.97 -1.50
CA ALA A 166 10.02 -16.10 -2.10
C ALA A 166 9.05 -16.98 -2.90
N ARG A 167 7.88 -17.29 -2.33
CA ARG A 167 6.80 -18.02 -3.04
C ARG A 167 6.32 -17.24 -4.26
N HIS A 168 6.05 -15.97 -4.09
CA HIS A 168 5.56 -15.10 -5.17
C HIS A 168 6.55 -14.99 -6.34
N MET A 169 7.86 -14.93 -6.06
CA MET A 169 8.89 -14.91 -7.09
C MET A 169 8.88 -16.20 -7.93
N LEU A 170 8.64 -17.34 -7.30
CA LEU A 170 8.53 -18.63 -7.99
C LEU A 170 7.23 -18.68 -8.81
N ASP A 171 6.08 -18.37 -8.18
CA ASP A 171 4.77 -18.61 -8.78
C ASP A 171 4.41 -17.59 -9.88
N ALA A 172 4.66 -16.30 -9.63
CA ALA A 172 4.26 -15.23 -10.52
C ALA A 172 5.32 -14.86 -11.57
N TYR A 173 6.60 -15.01 -11.21
CA TYR A 173 7.73 -14.61 -12.07
C TYR A 173 8.53 -15.80 -12.61
N GLY A 174 8.20 -17.02 -12.21
CA GLY A 174 8.86 -18.23 -12.68
C GLY A 174 10.34 -18.33 -12.27
N VAL A 175 10.75 -17.60 -11.22
CA VAL A 175 12.14 -17.60 -10.74
C VAL A 175 12.53 -19.00 -10.25
N ARG A 176 13.63 -19.55 -10.78
CA ARG A 176 14.07 -20.91 -10.44
C ARG A 176 15.30 -20.95 -9.55
N HIS A 177 16.01 -19.85 -9.36
CA HIS A 177 17.19 -19.77 -8.51
C HIS A 177 16.99 -18.72 -7.42
N LEU A 178 16.80 -19.18 -6.19
CA LEU A 178 16.56 -18.34 -5.03
C LEU A 178 17.68 -18.46 -4.00
N VAL A 179 18.21 -17.33 -3.56
CA VAL A 179 19.15 -17.23 -2.44
C VAL A 179 18.44 -16.54 -1.28
N LEU A 180 18.25 -17.30 -0.21
CA LEU A 180 17.58 -16.83 1.00
C LEU A 180 18.65 -16.49 2.04
N ALA A 181 18.94 -15.19 2.20
CA ALA A 181 19.98 -14.73 3.11
C ALA A 181 19.38 -14.27 4.45
N SER A 182 19.95 -14.79 5.53
CA SER A 182 19.67 -14.36 6.89
C SER A 182 20.92 -14.50 7.78
N ARG A 183 20.96 -13.80 8.91
CA ARG A 183 22.10 -13.91 9.83
C ARG A 183 22.33 -15.31 10.37
N ARG A 184 21.28 -16.12 10.50
CA ARG A 184 21.35 -17.49 11.04
C ARG A 184 21.39 -18.57 9.95
N GLY A 185 21.18 -18.19 8.68
CA GLY A 185 21.14 -19.13 7.57
C GLY A 185 20.09 -20.23 7.78
N ASP A 186 20.50 -21.47 7.60
CA ASP A 186 19.72 -22.70 7.79
C ASP A 186 19.24 -22.92 9.23
N ARG A 187 19.90 -22.30 10.20
CA ARG A 187 19.50 -22.33 11.62
C ARG A 187 18.39 -21.31 11.97
N ALA A 188 17.96 -20.51 11.01
CA ALA A 188 16.83 -19.62 11.22
C ALA A 188 15.53 -20.44 11.23
N GLU A 189 14.63 -20.10 12.14
CA GLU A 189 13.31 -20.75 12.26
C GLU A 189 12.55 -20.67 10.95
N GLY A 190 11.98 -21.77 10.47
CA GLY A 190 11.24 -21.88 9.22
C GLY A 190 12.10 -21.87 7.95
N ALA A 191 13.43 -21.76 8.06
CA ALA A 191 14.31 -21.68 6.88
C ALA A 191 14.36 -22.99 6.09
N ALA A 192 14.49 -24.12 6.79
CA ALA A 192 14.56 -25.43 6.18
C ALA A 192 13.21 -25.81 5.52
N GLU A 193 12.12 -25.55 6.21
CA GLU A 193 10.75 -25.80 5.73
C GLU A 193 10.46 -24.97 4.46
N LEU A 194 10.78 -23.68 4.48
CA LEU A 194 10.61 -22.82 3.31
C LEU A 194 11.47 -23.28 2.14
N ALA A 195 12.73 -23.64 2.38
CA ALA A 195 13.61 -24.12 1.33
C ALA A 195 13.12 -25.44 0.74
N ALA A 196 12.64 -26.37 1.55
CA ALA A 196 12.06 -27.63 1.10
C ALA A 196 10.80 -27.39 0.26
N GLU A 197 9.87 -26.58 0.74
CA GLU A 197 8.64 -26.21 0.03
C GLU A 197 8.94 -25.62 -1.36
N LEU A 198 9.83 -24.63 -1.44
CA LEU A 198 10.19 -24.01 -2.70
C LEU A 198 10.93 -24.97 -3.65
N SER A 199 11.72 -25.88 -3.09
CA SER A 199 12.43 -26.90 -3.87
C SER A 199 11.46 -27.94 -4.44
N GLU A 200 10.47 -28.37 -3.68
CA GLU A 200 9.40 -29.25 -4.14
C GLU A 200 8.57 -28.59 -5.27
N ALA A 201 8.40 -27.27 -5.20
CA ALA A 201 7.76 -26.48 -6.26
C ALA A 201 8.69 -26.21 -7.47
N GLY A 202 9.91 -26.76 -7.48
CA GLY A 202 10.83 -26.76 -8.62
C GLY A 202 11.83 -25.61 -8.65
N ALA A 203 12.08 -24.92 -7.53
CA ALA A 203 13.16 -23.95 -7.41
C ALA A 203 14.48 -24.60 -6.90
N ASN A 204 15.59 -24.07 -7.35
CA ASN A 204 16.91 -24.31 -6.74
C ASN A 204 17.10 -23.25 -5.63
N VAL A 205 17.04 -23.68 -4.38
CA VAL A 205 17.05 -22.78 -3.23
C VAL A 205 18.34 -22.94 -2.43
N GLN A 206 19.04 -21.85 -2.24
CA GLN A 206 20.20 -21.76 -1.38
C GLN A 206 19.91 -20.92 -0.14
N VAL A 207 19.99 -21.52 1.02
CA VAL A 207 19.94 -20.78 2.30
C VAL A 207 21.35 -20.38 2.71
N VAL A 208 21.57 -19.09 2.98
CA VAL A 208 22.91 -18.55 3.29
C VAL A 208 22.90 -17.81 4.62
N ALA A 209 23.84 -18.16 5.49
CA ALA A 209 24.14 -17.35 6.67
C ALA A 209 24.99 -16.15 6.25
N CYS A 210 24.41 -14.96 6.28
CA CYS A 210 25.07 -13.70 5.95
C CYS A 210 24.45 -12.54 6.75
N ASP A 211 25.28 -11.80 7.45
CA ASP A 211 24.89 -10.49 7.97
C ASP A 211 25.07 -9.47 6.84
N VAL A 212 23.95 -9.07 6.21
CA VAL A 212 23.97 -8.16 5.06
C VAL A 212 24.44 -6.73 5.44
N ALA A 213 24.51 -6.42 6.73
CA ALA A 213 25.12 -5.18 7.21
C ALA A 213 26.65 -5.26 7.29
N ASP A 214 27.22 -6.45 7.10
CA ASP A 214 28.65 -6.66 6.98
C ASP A 214 29.03 -6.71 5.49
N ARG A 215 29.79 -5.72 5.03
CA ARG A 215 30.20 -5.57 3.64
C ARG A 215 30.99 -6.75 3.13
N ASP A 216 31.97 -7.21 3.93
CA ASP A 216 32.86 -8.29 3.53
C ASP A 216 32.09 -9.62 3.43
N ALA A 217 31.13 -9.84 4.32
CA ALA A 217 30.24 -11.00 4.26
C ALA A 217 29.36 -11.01 3.00
N VAL A 218 28.84 -9.85 2.59
CA VAL A 218 28.06 -9.72 1.35
C VAL A 218 28.93 -9.94 0.13
N GLU A 219 30.13 -9.36 0.09
CA GLU A 219 31.09 -9.54 -1.00
C GLU A 219 31.47 -11.01 -1.18
N ALA A 220 31.80 -11.69 -0.08
CA ALA A 220 32.11 -13.12 -0.10
C ALA A 220 30.94 -13.99 -0.56
N MET A 221 29.72 -13.65 -0.14
CA MET A 221 28.50 -14.32 -0.60
C MET A 221 28.30 -14.15 -2.10
N LEU A 222 28.37 -12.92 -2.62
CA LEU A 222 28.18 -12.63 -4.04
C LEU A 222 29.28 -13.28 -4.91
N ALA A 223 30.53 -13.30 -4.45
CA ALA A 223 31.62 -13.94 -5.12
C ALA A 223 31.38 -15.46 -5.27
N ARG A 224 30.89 -16.13 -4.21
CA ARG A 224 30.52 -17.54 -4.26
C ARG A 224 29.35 -17.78 -5.23
N LEU A 225 28.33 -16.96 -5.18
CA LEU A 225 27.16 -17.10 -6.07
C LEU A 225 27.55 -16.96 -7.54
N SER A 226 28.48 -16.09 -7.88
CA SER A 226 28.91 -15.88 -9.27
C SER A 226 29.60 -17.09 -9.89
N GLY A 227 30.16 -17.99 -9.07
CA GLY A 227 30.81 -19.23 -9.54
C GLY A 227 29.90 -20.46 -9.62
N GLU A 228 28.79 -20.44 -8.85
CA GLU A 228 27.94 -21.63 -8.64
C GLU A 228 26.53 -21.48 -9.22
N TYR A 229 26.06 -20.24 -9.46
CA TYR A 229 24.67 -19.91 -9.81
C TYR A 229 24.59 -19.01 -11.04
N PRO A 230 23.45 -18.98 -11.72
CA PRO A 230 23.18 -17.94 -12.71
C PRO A 230 23.39 -16.51 -12.16
N PRO A 231 23.64 -15.53 -13.01
CA PRO A 231 23.87 -14.16 -12.57
C PRO A 231 22.78 -13.64 -11.65
N VAL A 232 23.17 -12.93 -10.58
CA VAL A 232 22.23 -12.23 -9.70
C VAL A 232 21.62 -11.06 -10.47
N ARG A 233 20.33 -11.14 -10.75
CA ARG A 233 19.56 -10.11 -11.44
C ARG A 233 18.44 -9.51 -10.58
N GLY A 234 18.11 -10.18 -9.47
CA GLY A 234 17.12 -9.70 -8.51
C GLY A 234 17.73 -9.57 -7.12
N VAL A 235 17.47 -8.45 -6.46
CA VAL A 235 17.80 -8.20 -5.06
C VAL A 235 16.55 -7.70 -4.36
N ILE A 236 16.09 -8.42 -3.34
CA ILE A 236 14.94 -8.06 -2.52
C ILE A 236 15.40 -7.94 -1.07
N HIS A 237 15.39 -6.72 -0.56
CA HIS A 237 15.77 -6.44 0.82
C HIS A 237 14.52 -6.28 1.68
N ALA A 238 14.10 -7.37 2.34
CA ALA A 238 12.98 -7.41 3.27
C ALA A 238 13.44 -7.60 4.74
N ALA A 239 14.75 -7.59 4.99
CA ALA A 239 15.26 -7.63 6.35
C ALA A 239 14.97 -6.32 7.09
N GLY A 240 14.65 -6.43 8.37
CA GLY A 240 14.43 -5.31 9.25
C GLY A 240 14.30 -5.76 10.69
N VAL A 241 14.52 -4.84 11.60
CA VAL A 241 14.37 -5.02 13.05
C VAL A 241 13.59 -3.82 13.56
N LEU A 242 12.71 -4.05 14.53
CA LEU A 242 12.03 -3.01 15.29
C LEU A 242 12.71 -2.89 16.65
N ASP A 243 13.05 -1.68 17.06
CA ASP A 243 13.50 -1.33 18.41
C ASP A 243 12.92 0.05 18.74
N ASP A 244 11.60 0.05 18.95
CA ASP A 244 10.79 1.24 19.11
C ASP A 244 11.03 1.89 20.48
N ALA A 245 11.13 3.21 20.51
CA ALA A 245 11.20 3.99 21.71
C ALA A 245 10.76 5.44 21.44
N VAL A 246 10.19 6.08 22.48
CA VAL A 246 9.98 7.54 22.42
C VAL A 246 11.32 8.26 22.36
N ILE A 247 11.35 9.45 21.75
CA ILE A 247 12.59 10.18 21.44
C ILE A 247 13.49 10.39 22.69
N SER A 248 12.88 10.60 23.85
CA SER A 248 13.61 10.75 25.12
C SER A 248 14.28 9.47 25.65
N SER A 249 13.88 8.31 25.13
CA SER A 249 14.41 6.98 25.49
C SER A 249 15.13 6.30 24.32
N LEU A 250 15.31 7.00 23.22
CA LEU A 250 15.99 6.49 22.04
C LEU A 250 17.50 6.62 22.25
N THR A 251 18.18 5.50 22.46
CA THR A 251 19.64 5.45 22.63
C THR A 251 20.34 5.21 21.30
N SER A 252 21.66 5.48 21.25
CA SER A 252 22.48 5.20 20.06
C SER A 252 22.39 3.72 19.65
N GLU A 253 22.42 2.80 20.62
CA GLU A 253 22.36 1.35 20.37
C GLU A 253 21.03 0.95 19.71
N ARG A 254 19.91 1.57 20.12
CA ARG A 254 18.59 1.33 19.50
C ARG A 254 18.55 1.87 18.07
N ILE A 255 19.14 3.04 17.84
CA ILE A 255 19.26 3.63 16.51
C ILE A 255 20.12 2.72 15.65
N ASP A 256 21.31 2.35 16.10
CA ASP A 256 22.26 1.51 15.36
C ASP A 256 21.65 0.13 15.03
N THR A 257 20.91 -0.47 15.96
CA THR A 257 20.24 -1.75 15.74
C THR A 257 19.31 -1.70 14.51
N VAL A 258 18.52 -0.66 14.38
CA VAL A 258 17.55 -0.50 13.29
C VAL A 258 18.25 -0.06 12.00
N LEU A 259 19.15 0.94 12.09
CA LEU A 259 19.86 1.46 10.92
C LEU A 259 20.77 0.38 10.31
N ARG A 260 21.50 -0.39 11.11
CA ARG A 260 22.33 -1.47 10.62
C ARG A 260 21.54 -2.48 9.77
N ALA A 261 20.37 -2.90 10.25
CA ALA A 261 19.57 -3.90 9.56
C ALA A 261 18.92 -3.40 8.27
N LYS A 262 18.66 -2.11 8.15
CA LYS A 262 17.98 -1.50 6.99
C LYS A 262 18.94 -0.67 6.14
N VAL A 263 19.67 0.26 6.74
CA VAL A 263 20.48 1.25 6.02
C VAL A 263 21.79 0.64 5.55
N ASP A 264 22.62 0.12 6.49
CA ASP A 264 23.92 -0.45 6.13
C ASP A 264 23.75 -1.64 5.20
N ALA A 265 22.77 -2.51 5.48
CA ALA A 265 22.43 -3.64 4.65
C ALA A 265 22.04 -3.23 3.23
N ALA A 266 21.12 -2.26 3.08
CA ALA A 266 20.69 -1.77 1.76
C ALA A 266 21.81 -1.07 1.01
N TRP A 267 22.66 -0.33 1.72
CA TRP A 267 23.83 0.33 1.14
C TRP A 267 24.86 -0.68 0.62
N ASN A 268 25.22 -1.69 1.40
CA ASN A 268 26.12 -2.76 0.97
C ASN A 268 25.58 -3.50 -0.27
N LEU A 269 24.29 -3.84 -0.28
CA LEU A 269 23.65 -4.44 -1.44
C LEU A 269 23.69 -3.51 -2.65
N HIS A 270 23.44 -2.20 -2.46
CA HIS A 270 23.53 -1.22 -3.54
C HIS A 270 24.93 -1.19 -4.16
N GLU A 271 25.96 -0.94 -3.34
CA GLU A 271 27.33 -0.80 -3.80
C GLU A 271 27.84 -2.07 -4.50
N LEU A 272 27.63 -3.24 -3.87
CA LEU A 272 28.20 -4.50 -4.34
C LEU A 272 27.42 -5.12 -5.51
N THR A 273 26.23 -4.63 -5.81
CA THR A 273 25.44 -5.10 -6.97
C THR A 273 25.29 -4.06 -8.08
N ARG A 274 25.91 -2.89 -7.94
CA ARG A 274 25.78 -1.78 -8.86
C ARG A 274 26.13 -2.16 -10.32
N ASP A 275 27.20 -2.92 -10.48
CA ASP A 275 27.73 -3.29 -11.78
C ASP A 275 27.31 -4.68 -12.26
N LEU A 276 26.46 -5.38 -11.51
CA LEU A 276 25.99 -6.74 -11.85
C LEU A 276 24.83 -6.73 -12.86
N GLY A 277 24.33 -5.56 -13.27
CA GLY A 277 23.21 -5.44 -14.19
C GLY A 277 21.91 -5.97 -13.58
N VAL A 278 21.67 -5.67 -12.31
CA VAL A 278 20.44 -6.04 -11.59
C VAL A 278 19.24 -5.41 -12.25
N SER A 279 18.26 -6.22 -12.64
CA SER A 279 17.00 -5.79 -13.27
C SER A 279 15.87 -5.58 -12.25
N ALA A 280 16.01 -6.10 -11.04
CA ALA A 280 15.08 -5.88 -9.93
C ALA A 280 15.86 -5.58 -8.64
N PHE A 281 15.70 -4.38 -8.08
CA PHE A 281 16.24 -4.00 -6.78
C PHE A 281 15.10 -3.45 -5.92
N VAL A 282 14.65 -4.24 -4.97
CA VAL A 282 13.43 -3.97 -4.21
C VAL A 282 13.76 -3.77 -2.74
N LEU A 283 13.34 -2.65 -2.18
CA LEU A 283 13.52 -2.27 -0.79
C LEU A 283 12.17 -2.23 -0.07
N PHE A 284 12.03 -2.99 0.99
CA PHE A 284 10.86 -2.95 1.84
C PHE A 284 11.00 -1.84 2.88
N SER A 285 10.43 -0.69 2.54
CA SER A 285 10.31 0.50 3.38
C SER A 285 9.10 0.40 4.32
N SER A 286 8.48 1.50 4.64
CA SER A 286 7.27 1.59 5.43
C SER A 286 6.64 2.97 5.27
N ILE A 287 5.33 3.05 5.39
CA ILE A 287 4.59 4.31 5.47
C ILE A 287 5.12 5.21 6.61
N ALA A 288 5.71 4.62 7.66
CA ALA A 288 6.35 5.36 8.75
C ALA A 288 7.49 6.29 8.26
N GLY A 289 8.16 5.96 7.14
CA GLY A 289 9.16 6.83 6.52
C GLY A 289 8.59 8.12 5.94
N THR A 290 7.31 8.11 5.56
CA THR A 290 6.63 9.25 4.95
C THR A 290 5.81 10.07 5.94
N VAL A 291 5.03 9.43 6.80
CA VAL A 291 4.08 10.11 7.71
C VAL A 291 4.53 10.11 9.16
N GLY A 292 5.61 9.37 9.47
CA GLY A 292 6.04 9.13 10.85
C GLY A 292 5.15 8.11 11.57
N ALA A 293 5.62 7.65 12.73
CA ALA A 293 4.82 6.87 13.66
C ALA A 293 5.30 7.15 15.11
N PRO A 294 4.39 7.26 16.08
CA PRO A 294 4.77 7.47 17.48
C PRO A 294 5.71 6.38 17.98
N GLY A 295 6.82 6.76 18.59
CA GLY A 295 7.83 5.83 19.13
C GLY A 295 8.74 5.17 18.08
N GLN A 296 8.62 5.49 16.80
CA GLN A 296 9.36 4.86 15.70
C GLN A 296 10.32 5.81 14.98
N GLY A 297 10.94 6.75 15.68
CA GLY A 297 11.82 7.74 15.06
C GLY A 297 13.01 7.13 14.30
N ASN A 298 13.69 6.13 14.88
CA ASN A 298 14.76 5.37 14.23
C ASN A 298 14.26 4.54 13.04
N TYR A 299 13.11 3.89 13.19
CA TYR A 299 12.50 3.09 12.11
C TYR A 299 12.03 3.98 10.96
N ALA A 300 11.40 5.12 11.25
CA ALA A 300 10.99 6.10 10.25
C ALA A 300 12.21 6.64 9.47
N ALA A 301 13.29 7.01 10.16
CA ALA A 301 14.52 7.47 9.53
C ALA A 301 15.15 6.41 8.63
N ALA A 302 15.21 5.14 9.07
CA ALA A 302 15.72 4.04 8.27
C ALA A 302 14.90 3.82 7.00
N ASN A 303 13.58 3.89 7.08
CA ASN A 303 12.71 3.72 5.92
C ASN A 303 12.78 4.91 4.95
N ALA A 304 12.86 6.14 5.44
CA ALA A 304 13.12 7.32 4.61
C ALA A 304 14.44 7.21 3.84
N PHE A 305 15.48 6.63 4.45
CA PHE A 305 16.73 6.33 3.74
C PHE A 305 16.52 5.32 2.60
N LEU A 306 15.74 4.24 2.80
CA LEU A 306 15.45 3.27 1.74
C LEU A 306 14.73 3.92 0.56
N ASP A 307 13.79 4.81 0.83
CA ASP A 307 13.06 5.56 -0.19
C ASP A 307 14.00 6.49 -0.97
N ALA A 308 14.89 7.20 -0.26
CA ALA A 308 15.90 8.06 -0.87
C ALA A 308 16.90 7.26 -1.70
N LEU A 309 17.35 6.11 -1.23
CA LEU A 309 18.25 5.21 -1.97
C LEU A 309 17.61 4.71 -3.26
N ALA A 310 16.33 4.31 -3.20
CA ALA A 310 15.61 3.90 -4.40
C ALA A 310 15.48 5.06 -5.40
N PHE A 311 15.24 6.27 -4.93
CA PHE A 311 15.22 7.46 -5.78
C PHE A 311 16.59 7.74 -6.41
N GLN A 312 17.66 7.71 -5.62
CA GLN A 312 19.03 7.94 -6.08
C GLN A 312 19.44 6.90 -7.13
N ARG A 313 19.18 5.61 -6.88
CA ARG A 313 19.47 4.56 -7.87
C ARG A 313 18.81 4.83 -9.21
N ARG A 314 17.53 5.23 -9.21
CA ARG A 314 16.83 5.58 -10.47
C ARG A 314 17.42 6.80 -11.15
N ALA A 315 17.87 7.80 -10.39
CA ALA A 315 18.54 8.98 -10.94
C ALA A 315 19.88 8.60 -11.60
N ASP A 316 20.56 7.59 -11.06
CA ASP A 316 21.81 7.05 -11.63
C ASP A 316 21.58 6.03 -12.78
N GLY A 317 20.33 5.85 -13.23
CA GLY A 317 19.96 4.91 -14.29
C GLY A 317 19.89 3.45 -13.85
N LEU A 318 19.95 3.17 -12.54
CA LEU A 318 19.84 1.84 -11.97
C LEU A 318 18.39 1.53 -11.57
N THR A 319 18.01 0.27 -11.71
CA THR A 319 16.67 -0.18 -11.26
C THR A 319 16.56 -0.11 -9.74
N ALA A 320 15.46 0.43 -9.23
CA ALA A 320 15.07 0.32 -7.83
C ALA A 320 13.60 0.64 -7.61
N THR A 321 12.99 -0.04 -6.65
CA THR A 321 11.66 0.22 -6.13
C THR A 321 11.69 0.13 -4.61
N SER A 322 11.02 1.05 -3.94
CA SER A 322 10.79 1.04 -2.49
C SER A 322 9.27 0.95 -2.23
N PHE A 323 8.85 0.09 -1.29
CA PHE A 323 7.46 -0.14 -0.91
C PHE A 323 7.19 0.25 0.52
#